data_7bc1cadf804a7a6d44772347d4b20189
#
_entry.id   7bc1cadf804a7a6d44772347d4b20189
#
_cell.length_a   1.000
_cell.length_b   1.000
_cell.length_c   1.000
_cell.angle_alpha   90.00
_cell.angle_beta   90.00
_cell.angle_gamma   90.00
#
_symmetry.space_group_name_H-M   'P 1'
#
loop_
_entity.id
_entity.type
_entity.pdbx_description
1 polymer ?
#
loop_
_entity_poly.entity_id
_entity_poly.type
_entity_poly.pdbx_seq_one_letter_code
_entity_poly.pdbx_strand_id
1 'polypeptide(L)'
;MMKVNENFLDKFTITTLKNQVLKNAYGNDETFVAALDPRTLFMWYVLFGIVPWFITNYWVLAGLFIFVAITTKLARTVPLILFVFCIGLLSETGFLFLFILLFGGDWTALIPVLQLTLKIGVVSLASITTFAGMDPDKLSNGLLSIGLPDQFAFSISYGYRILPIIMEEFQSVNLSYRLRGVQPDSTGFMGKIRFIMYQLKIVMRSFYPLMLNMAKRSRTTIEALEIKGYRNSITEKKKKKMKLKTLNFTS
;
A
#
# COMPACT_ATOMS: atom_id res chain seq x y z
N MET A 1 -22.10 -24.09 -24.39
CA MET A 1 -20.68 -24.14 -24.69
C MET A 1 -20.10 -22.73 -24.68
N MET A 2 -19.72 -22.20 -23.48
CA MET A 2 -19.11 -20.87 -23.36
C MET A 2 -18.13 -20.88 -22.17
N LYS A 3 -16.93 -21.38 -22.41
CA LYS A 3 -15.81 -21.50 -21.45
C LYS A 3 -14.80 -20.34 -21.51
N VAL A 4 -15.20 -19.14 -21.94
CA VAL A 4 -14.19 -18.13 -22.32
C VAL A 4 -14.00 -16.98 -21.32
N ASN A 5 -14.81 -16.84 -20.25
CA ASN A 5 -14.68 -15.63 -19.41
C ASN A 5 -14.56 -15.86 -17.90
N GLU A 6 -14.47 -17.09 -17.42
CA GLU A 6 -14.27 -17.35 -15.99
C GLU A 6 -12.85 -16.98 -15.51
N ASN A 7 -11.84 -17.14 -16.36
CA ASN A 7 -10.43 -16.93 -15.97
C ASN A 7 -10.05 -15.47 -15.67
N PHE A 8 -10.74 -14.48 -16.21
CA PHE A 8 -10.40 -13.08 -15.96
C PHE A 8 -11.10 -12.53 -14.71
N LEU A 9 -12.35 -12.93 -14.48
CA LEU A 9 -13.13 -12.55 -13.30
C LEU A 9 -12.66 -13.32 -12.05
N ASP A 10 -12.19 -14.56 -12.19
CA ASP A 10 -11.62 -15.35 -11.11
C ASP A 10 -10.27 -14.80 -10.63
N LYS A 11 -9.50 -14.15 -11.50
CA LYS A 11 -8.29 -13.41 -11.08
C LYS A 11 -8.58 -12.22 -10.17
N PHE A 12 -9.78 -11.65 -10.25
CA PHE A 12 -10.28 -10.60 -9.37
C PHE A 12 -11.17 -11.12 -8.25
N THR A 13 -11.23 -12.43 -8.04
CA THR A 13 -11.95 -13.01 -6.90
C THR A 13 -11.32 -12.50 -5.60
N ILE A 14 -12.16 -12.21 -4.61
CA ILE A 14 -11.75 -11.73 -3.28
C ILE A 14 -10.63 -12.60 -2.68
N THR A 15 -10.64 -13.90 -2.97
CA THR A 15 -9.61 -14.84 -2.53
C THR A 15 -8.25 -14.56 -3.17
N THR A 16 -8.21 -14.25 -4.45
CA THR A 16 -6.97 -13.92 -5.17
C THR A 16 -6.43 -12.56 -4.72
N LEU A 17 -7.32 -11.58 -4.54
CA LEU A 17 -6.97 -10.28 -3.95
C LEU A 17 -6.45 -10.43 -2.53
N LYS A 18 -7.13 -11.24 -1.70
CA LYS A 18 -6.64 -11.56 -0.34
C LYS A 18 -5.23 -12.12 -0.37
N ASN A 19 -4.98 -13.15 -1.16
CA ASN A 19 -3.67 -13.80 -1.23
C ASN A 19 -2.58 -12.85 -1.74
N GLN A 20 -2.91 -11.98 -2.70
CA GLN A 20 -1.98 -10.98 -3.22
C GLN A 20 -1.71 -9.85 -2.21
N VAL A 21 -2.76 -9.36 -1.53
CA VAL A 21 -2.62 -8.36 -0.47
C VAL A 21 -1.81 -8.92 0.70
N LEU A 22 -2.12 -10.14 1.14
CA LEU A 22 -1.38 -10.80 2.21
C LEU A 22 0.08 -11.05 1.82
N LYS A 23 0.34 -11.54 0.60
CA LYS A 23 1.70 -11.75 0.10
C LYS A 23 2.48 -10.45 0.06
N ASN A 24 1.84 -9.34 -0.33
CA ASN A 24 2.47 -8.03 -0.34
C ASN A 24 2.65 -7.45 1.08
N ALA A 25 1.71 -7.72 1.99
CA ALA A 25 1.77 -7.25 3.37
C ALA A 25 2.80 -7.99 4.23
N TYR A 26 3.09 -9.25 3.92
CA TYR A 26 4.10 -10.05 4.65
C TYR A 26 5.49 -10.01 4.01
N GLY A 27 5.65 -9.27 2.92
CA GLY A 27 6.92 -9.19 2.20
C GLY A 27 7.24 -10.48 1.42
N ASN A 28 8.25 -10.42 0.61
CA ASN A 28 8.81 -11.58 -0.08
C ASN A 28 10.22 -11.82 0.47
N ASP A 29 10.33 -12.60 1.54
CA ASP A 29 11.59 -12.84 2.28
C ASP A 29 12.77 -13.36 1.42
N GLU A 30 12.47 -13.84 0.20
CA GLU A 30 13.46 -14.42 -0.71
C GLU A 30 14.07 -13.41 -1.69
N THR A 31 13.77 -12.12 -1.60
CA THR A 31 14.28 -11.13 -2.55
C THR A 31 15.51 -10.41 -2.02
N PHE A 32 16.42 -10.02 -2.93
CA PHE A 32 17.60 -9.22 -2.60
C PHE A 32 17.23 -7.92 -1.85
N VAL A 33 16.10 -7.32 -2.19
CA VAL A 33 15.59 -6.10 -1.54
C VAL A 33 15.11 -6.37 -0.12
N ALA A 34 14.53 -7.55 0.14
CA ALA A 34 14.11 -7.96 1.48
C ALA A 34 15.29 -8.27 2.42
N ALA A 35 16.46 -8.60 1.86
CA ALA A 35 17.68 -8.81 2.63
C ALA A 35 18.37 -7.50 3.07
N LEU A 36 17.99 -6.35 2.49
CA LEU A 36 18.56 -5.04 2.84
C LEU A 36 17.99 -4.54 4.17
N ASP A 37 18.82 -3.82 4.91
CA ASP A 37 18.40 -3.14 6.14
C ASP A 37 17.28 -2.13 5.86
N PRO A 38 16.25 -2.04 6.72
CA PRO A 38 15.16 -1.07 6.57
C PRO A 38 15.64 0.38 6.45
N ARG A 39 16.75 0.73 7.10
CA ARG A 39 17.36 2.06 7.01
C ARG A 39 17.84 2.37 5.60
N THR A 40 18.49 1.39 4.95
CA THR A 40 18.98 1.53 3.57
C THR A 40 17.81 1.69 2.60
N LEU A 41 16.73 0.92 2.78
CA LEU A 41 15.51 1.04 1.97
C LEU A 41 14.84 2.40 2.15
N PHE A 42 14.82 2.91 3.38
CA PHE A 42 14.30 4.26 3.64
C PHE A 42 15.16 5.36 2.99
N MET A 43 16.50 5.26 3.11
CA MET A 43 17.41 6.17 2.42
C MET A 43 17.23 6.10 0.89
N TRP A 44 17.09 4.90 0.35
CA TRP A 44 16.79 4.68 -1.06
C TRP A 44 15.51 5.41 -1.48
N TYR A 45 14.43 5.23 -0.73
CA TYR A 45 13.15 5.87 -1.00
C TYR A 45 13.25 7.40 -0.96
N VAL A 46 13.88 7.95 0.07
CA VAL A 46 14.07 9.40 0.20
C VAL A 46 14.92 9.96 -0.94
N LEU A 47 16.01 9.25 -1.29
CA LEU A 47 16.91 9.67 -2.38
C LEU A 47 16.15 9.71 -3.72
N PHE A 48 15.49 8.62 -4.11
CA PHE A 48 14.74 8.56 -5.37
C PHE A 48 13.41 9.31 -5.33
N GLY A 49 12.91 9.66 -4.15
CA GLY A 49 11.76 10.55 -3.97
C GLY A 49 12.11 12.03 -4.22
N ILE A 50 13.32 12.43 -3.88
CA ILE A 50 13.76 13.84 -3.93
C ILE A 50 14.58 14.14 -5.19
N VAL A 51 15.54 13.30 -5.54
CA VAL A 51 16.50 13.53 -6.64
C VAL A 51 15.84 13.85 -7.99
N PRO A 52 14.75 13.17 -8.43
CA PRO A 52 14.12 13.46 -9.72
C PRO A 52 13.61 14.89 -9.85
N TRP A 53 13.26 15.55 -8.74
CA TRP A 53 12.74 16.93 -8.76
C TRP A 53 13.79 17.95 -9.13
N PHE A 54 15.07 17.69 -8.85
CA PHE A 54 16.18 18.57 -9.18
C PHE A 54 16.72 18.36 -10.60
N ILE A 55 16.37 17.23 -11.24
CA ILE A 55 16.86 16.89 -12.56
C ILE A 55 15.89 17.47 -13.61
N THR A 56 16.41 18.32 -14.50
CA THR A 56 15.68 18.91 -15.62
C THR A 56 15.96 18.21 -16.95
N ASN A 57 17.04 17.44 -17.04
CA ASN A 57 17.42 16.75 -18.26
C ASN A 57 16.63 15.45 -18.44
N TYR A 58 15.84 15.38 -19.53
CA TYR A 58 14.97 14.22 -19.81
C TYR A 58 15.74 12.91 -20.05
N TRP A 59 16.94 12.96 -20.62
CA TRP A 59 17.76 11.75 -20.83
C TRP A 59 18.22 11.13 -19.51
N VAL A 60 18.63 11.96 -18.58
CA VAL A 60 19.03 11.50 -17.24
C VAL A 60 17.82 10.95 -16.47
N LEU A 61 16.67 11.60 -16.60
CA LEU A 61 15.41 11.12 -16.01
C LEU A 61 14.98 9.77 -16.59
N ALA A 62 15.08 9.60 -17.91
CA ALA A 62 14.76 8.32 -18.56
C ALA A 62 15.72 7.21 -18.11
N GLY A 63 17.02 7.48 -18.00
CA GLY A 63 18.00 6.54 -17.47
C GLY A 63 17.69 6.14 -16.01
N LEU A 64 17.33 7.11 -15.19
CA LEU A 64 16.96 6.90 -13.80
C LEU A 64 15.65 6.10 -13.67
N PHE A 65 14.67 6.36 -14.53
CA PHE A 65 13.43 5.57 -14.60
C PHE A 65 13.70 4.11 -14.95
N ILE A 66 14.54 3.85 -15.96
CA ILE A 66 14.93 2.48 -16.35
C ILE A 66 15.67 1.79 -15.20
N PHE A 67 16.58 2.48 -14.52
CA PHE A 67 17.32 1.94 -13.40
C PHE A 67 16.38 1.51 -12.26
N VAL A 68 15.44 2.38 -11.86
CA VAL A 68 14.47 2.07 -10.80
C VAL A 68 13.49 0.99 -11.25
N ALA A 69 13.10 0.95 -12.54
CA ALA A 69 12.26 -0.11 -13.08
C ALA A 69 12.95 -1.50 -13.02
N ILE A 70 14.26 -1.56 -13.28
CA ILE A 70 15.04 -2.79 -13.13
C ILE A 70 15.07 -3.23 -11.67
N THR A 71 15.32 -2.32 -10.72
CA THR A 71 15.31 -2.65 -9.28
C THR A 71 13.94 -3.12 -8.80
N THR A 72 12.85 -2.53 -9.30
CA THR A 72 11.48 -2.96 -9.01
C THR A 72 11.23 -4.39 -9.51
N LYS A 73 11.74 -4.72 -10.69
CA LYS A 73 11.63 -6.09 -11.24
C LYS A 73 12.44 -7.11 -10.44
N LEU A 74 13.64 -6.72 -9.97
CA LEU A 74 14.45 -7.55 -9.07
C LEU A 74 13.79 -7.76 -7.69
N ALA A 75 13.03 -6.78 -7.21
CA ALA A 75 12.25 -6.89 -5.97
C ALA A 75 11.08 -7.88 -6.06
N ARG A 76 10.81 -8.50 -7.22
CA ARG A 76 9.73 -9.46 -7.46
C ARG A 76 8.38 -8.97 -6.92
N THR A 77 8.07 -7.72 -7.14
CA THR A 77 6.81 -7.11 -6.71
C THR A 77 5.60 -7.82 -7.33
N VAL A 78 4.48 -7.79 -6.63
CA VAL A 78 3.24 -8.41 -7.09
C VAL A 78 2.82 -7.80 -8.44
N PRO A 79 2.57 -8.61 -9.48
CA PRO A 79 2.26 -8.11 -10.82
C PRO A 79 1.00 -7.24 -10.87
N LEU A 80 0.07 -7.40 -9.92
CA LEU A 80 -1.11 -6.54 -9.79
C LEU A 80 -0.72 -5.08 -9.52
N ILE A 81 0.27 -4.85 -8.65
CA ILE A 81 0.71 -3.49 -8.29
C ILE A 81 1.35 -2.82 -9.50
N LEU A 82 2.20 -3.55 -10.24
CA LEU A 82 2.79 -3.06 -11.48
C LEU A 82 1.73 -2.75 -12.56
N PHE A 83 0.70 -3.60 -12.65
CA PHE A 83 -0.42 -3.37 -13.57
C PHE A 83 -1.20 -2.09 -13.22
N VAL A 84 -1.55 -1.90 -11.93
CA VAL A 84 -2.21 -0.68 -11.45
C VAL A 84 -1.32 0.55 -11.68
N PHE A 85 -0.02 0.43 -11.43
CA PHE A 85 0.95 1.49 -11.72
C PHE A 85 0.99 1.87 -13.20
N CYS A 86 1.05 0.88 -14.12
CA CYS A 86 1.03 1.14 -15.57
C CYS A 86 -0.27 1.83 -16.01
N ILE A 87 -1.42 1.40 -15.48
CA ILE A 87 -2.70 2.07 -15.75
C ILE A 87 -2.69 3.51 -15.21
N GLY A 88 -2.16 3.70 -14.01
CA GLY A 88 -2.04 5.04 -13.40
C GLY A 88 -1.21 5.98 -14.25
N LEU A 89 -0.02 5.56 -14.69
CA LEU A 89 0.84 6.36 -15.59
C LEU A 89 0.18 6.65 -16.93
N LEU A 90 -0.46 5.64 -17.55
CA LEU A 90 -1.18 5.83 -18.81
C LEU A 90 -2.35 6.79 -18.66
N SER A 91 -3.10 6.66 -17.57
CA SER A 91 -4.24 7.55 -17.27
C SER A 91 -3.79 8.99 -17.05
N GLU A 92 -2.72 9.19 -16.28
CA GLU A 92 -2.14 10.51 -16.01
C GLU A 92 -1.63 11.16 -17.30
N THR A 93 -0.79 10.44 -18.05
CA THR A 93 -0.23 10.93 -19.32
C THR A 93 -1.32 11.19 -20.35
N GLY A 94 -2.30 10.28 -20.45
CA GLY A 94 -3.44 10.41 -21.36
C GLY A 94 -4.34 11.60 -21.00
N PHE A 95 -4.60 11.82 -19.72
CA PHE A 95 -5.36 12.98 -19.25
C PHE A 95 -4.66 14.31 -19.55
N LEU A 96 -3.37 14.38 -19.26
CA LEU A 96 -2.58 15.59 -19.55
C LEU A 96 -2.49 15.88 -21.06
N PHE A 97 -2.32 14.82 -21.86
CA PHE A 97 -2.32 14.94 -23.32
C PHE A 97 -3.68 15.41 -23.86
N LEU A 98 -4.77 14.85 -23.35
CA LEU A 98 -6.12 15.28 -23.72
C LEU A 98 -6.37 16.73 -23.30
N PHE A 99 -5.87 17.16 -22.16
CA PHE A 99 -5.99 18.54 -21.69
C PHE A 99 -5.26 19.52 -22.61
N ILE A 100 -4.04 19.18 -23.08
CA ILE A 100 -3.30 19.99 -24.06
C ILE A 100 -4.09 20.14 -25.36
N LEU A 101 -4.68 19.04 -25.87
CA LEU A 101 -5.49 19.07 -27.09
C LEU A 101 -6.75 19.92 -26.96
N LEU A 102 -7.43 19.88 -25.83
CA LEU A 102 -8.68 20.62 -25.60
C LEU A 102 -8.45 22.12 -25.43
N PHE A 103 -7.33 22.52 -24.83
CA PHE A 103 -7.02 23.91 -24.56
C PHE A 103 -6.09 24.57 -25.60
N GLY A 104 -5.87 23.88 -26.74
CA GLY A 104 -5.11 24.43 -27.86
C GLY A 104 -3.61 24.61 -27.58
N GLY A 105 -3.04 23.73 -26.74
CA GLY A 105 -1.61 23.76 -26.42
C GLY A 105 -0.73 23.33 -27.60
N ASP A 106 0.42 23.98 -27.72
CA ASP A 106 1.43 23.64 -28.71
C ASP A 106 2.11 22.29 -28.41
N TRP A 107 2.62 21.62 -29.43
CA TRP A 107 3.41 20.39 -29.31
C TRP A 107 4.63 20.52 -28.38
N THR A 108 5.13 21.73 -28.17
CA THR A 108 6.21 22.04 -27.23
C THR A 108 5.81 21.75 -25.77
N ALA A 109 4.51 21.80 -25.44
CA ALA A 109 3.99 21.48 -24.11
C ALA A 109 4.09 19.99 -23.75
N LEU A 110 4.31 19.09 -24.73
CA LEU A 110 4.52 17.65 -24.49
C LEU A 110 5.81 17.36 -23.72
N ILE A 111 6.85 18.15 -23.92
CA ILE A 111 8.15 17.92 -23.27
C ILE A 111 8.04 18.04 -21.74
N PRO A 112 7.47 19.12 -21.16
CA PRO A 112 7.24 19.21 -19.72
C PRO A 112 6.34 18.10 -19.16
N VAL A 113 5.31 17.69 -19.91
CA VAL A 113 4.42 16.59 -19.51
C VAL A 113 5.19 15.29 -19.42
N LEU A 114 5.99 14.96 -20.41
CA LEU A 114 6.81 13.75 -20.41
C LEU A 114 7.82 13.75 -19.26
N GLN A 115 8.42 14.91 -18.97
CA GLN A 115 9.30 15.06 -17.82
C GLN A 115 8.57 14.81 -16.49
N LEU A 116 7.38 15.37 -16.34
CA LEU A 116 6.56 15.20 -15.13
C LEU A 116 6.19 13.73 -14.95
N THR A 117 5.70 13.06 -16.00
CA THR A 117 5.37 11.63 -16.00
C THR A 117 6.57 10.78 -15.60
N LEU A 118 7.76 11.05 -16.13
CA LEU A 118 8.98 10.33 -15.75
C LEU A 118 9.34 10.58 -14.28
N LYS A 119 9.23 11.81 -13.77
CA LYS A 119 9.48 12.12 -12.36
C LYS A 119 8.54 11.35 -11.43
N ILE A 120 7.23 11.41 -11.69
CA ILE A 120 6.23 10.68 -10.91
C ILE A 120 6.43 9.17 -11.05
N GLY A 121 6.78 8.70 -12.24
CA GLY A 121 7.09 7.29 -12.50
C GLY A 121 8.26 6.79 -11.65
N VAL A 122 9.36 7.53 -11.56
CA VAL A 122 10.52 7.18 -10.73
C VAL A 122 10.14 7.11 -9.25
N VAL A 123 9.46 8.14 -8.73
CA VAL A 123 9.04 8.20 -7.33
C VAL A 123 8.10 7.05 -6.99
N SER A 124 7.12 6.77 -7.85
CA SER A 124 6.16 5.69 -7.67
C SER A 124 6.81 4.31 -7.71
N LEU A 125 7.74 4.06 -8.65
CA LEU A 125 8.48 2.80 -8.72
C LEU A 125 9.41 2.63 -7.51
N ALA A 126 10.06 3.68 -7.05
CA ALA A 126 10.88 3.65 -5.84
C ALA A 126 10.03 3.31 -4.60
N SER A 127 8.82 3.89 -4.49
CA SER A 127 7.85 3.54 -3.44
C SER A 127 7.46 2.05 -3.51
N ILE A 128 7.08 1.59 -4.69
CA ILE A 128 6.68 0.19 -4.88
C ILE A 128 7.82 -0.76 -4.50
N THR A 129 9.05 -0.48 -4.93
CA THR A 129 10.22 -1.29 -4.60
C THR A 129 10.47 -1.36 -3.10
N THR A 130 10.40 -0.23 -2.43
CA THR A 130 10.67 -0.13 -0.99
C THR A 130 9.60 -0.84 -0.18
N PHE A 131 8.32 -0.53 -0.42
CA PHE A 131 7.23 -1.09 0.39
C PHE A 131 6.86 -2.53 0.04
N ALA A 132 7.09 -2.99 -1.19
CA ALA A 132 6.86 -4.38 -1.56
C ALA A 132 7.92 -5.34 -1.04
N GLY A 133 9.15 -4.84 -0.82
CA GLY A 133 10.25 -5.63 -0.25
C GLY A 133 10.35 -5.57 1.28
N MET A 134 9.54 -4.73 1.94
CA MET A 134 9.66 -4.46 3.37
C MET A 134 8.65 -5.29 4.16
N ASP A 135 9.16 -6.22 5.00
CA ASP A 135 8.37 -6.93 5.99
C ASP A 135 7.87 -5.94 7.08
N PRO A 136 6.63 -6.08 7.56
CA PRO A 136 6.06 -5.24 8.61
C PRO A 136 6.90 -5.14 9.88
N ASP A 137 7.48 -6.25 10.30
CA ASP A 137 8.34 -6.27 11.50
C ASP A 137 9.66 -5.52 11.24
N LYS A 138 10.22 -5.61 10.04
CA LYS A 138 11.39 -4.82 9.60
C LYS A 138 11.04 -3.34 9.51
N LEU A 139 9.85 -3.00 8.98
CA LEU A 139 9.36 -1.61 8.93
C LEU A 139 9.25 -1.03 10.34
N SER A 140 8.65 -1.77 11.28
CA SER A 140 8.51 -1.36 12.68
C SER A 140 9.87 -1.10 13.33
N ASN A 141 10.83 -2.02 13.16
CA ASN A 141 12.19 -1.89 13.68
C ASN A 141 12.97 -0.73 13.01
N GLY A 142 12.76 -0.53 11.70
CA GLY A 142 13.31 0.58 10.96
C GLY A 142 12.85 1.93 11.50
N LEU A 143 11.56 2.08 11.77
CA LEU A 143 10.98 3.29 12.33
C LEU A 143 11.48 3.58 13.76
N LEU A 144 11.63 2.54 14.59
CA LEU A 144 12.28 2.67 15.92
C LEU A 144 13.70 3.19 15.78
N SER A 145 14.43 2.72 14.79
CA SER A 145 15.84 3.11 14.58
C SER A 145 16.01 4.56 14.13
N ILE A 146 14.99 5.16 13.52
CA ILE A 146 14.96 6.58 13.11
C ILE A 146 14.55 7.48 14.30
N GLY A 147 14.16 6.88 15.44
CA GLY A 147 13.81 7.63 16.67
C GLY A 147 12.31 7.86 16.84
N LEU A 148 11.45 7.17 16.09
CA LEU A 148 10.02 7.21 16.37
C LEU A 148 9.71 6.57 17.75
N PRO A 149 8.67 7.07 18.45
CA PRO A 149 8.26 6.48 19.72
C PRO A 149 7.82 5.02 19.57
N ASP A 150 8.14 4.18 20.57
CA ASP A 150 7.79 2.75 20.64
C ASP A 150 6.31 2.48 20.34
N GLN A 151 5.43 3.45 20.63
CA GLN A 151 3.99 3.35 20.40
C GLN A 151 3.61 3.24 18.92
N PHE A 152 4.31 4.00 18.04
CA PHE A 152 4.07 3.95 16.59
C PHE A 152 4.52 2.62 15.99
N ALA A 153 5.71 2.16 16.37
CA ALA A 153 6.22 0.88 15.92
C ALA A 153 5.32 -0.29 16.35
N PHE A 154 4.86 -0.28 17.60
CA PHE A 154 3.89 -1.25 18.09
C PHE A 154 2.56 -1.20 17.31
N SER A 155 2.04 0.00 17.04
CA SER A 155 0.79 0.18 16.30
C SER A 155 0.87 -0.37 14.88
N ILE A 156 2.01 -0.16 14.21
CA ILE A 156 2.24 -0.67 12.86
C ILE A 156 2.33 -2.19 12.88
N SER A 157 3.18 -2.78 13.71
CA SER A 157 3.33 -4.23 13.84
C SER A 157 2.00 -4.91 14.21
N TYR A 158 1.26 -4.32 15.16
CA TYR A 158 -0.06 -4.82 15.53
C TYR A 158 -1.08 -4.72 14.39
N GLY A 159 -1.07 -3.59 13.65
CA GLY A 159 -1.95 -3.38 12.50
C GLY A 159 -1.76 -4.45 11.43
N TYR A 160 -0.51 -4.80 11.12
CA TYR A 160 -0.22 -5.85 10.15
C TYR A 160 -0.63 -7.24 10.63
N ARG A 161 -0.46 -7.55 11.91
CA ARG A 161 -0.92 -8.85 12.48
C ARG A 161 -2.43 -9.01 12.46
N ILE A 162 -3.17 -7.92 12.58
CA ILE A 162 -4.64 -7.96 12.56
C ILE A 162 -5.19 -8.01 11.12
N LEU A 163 -4.40 -7.62 10.12
CA LEU A 163 -4.81 -7.55 8.72
C LEU A 163 -5.40 -8.87 8.18
N PRO A 164 -4.76 -10.06 8.38
CA PRO A 164 -5.34 -11.33 7.92
C PRO A 164 -6.69 -11.60 8.52
N ILE A 165 -6.85 -11.30 9.80
CA ILE A 165 -8.09 -11.53 10.55
C ILE A 165 -9.22 -10.63 10.01
N ILE A 166 -8.91 -9.36 9.74
CA ILE A 166 -9.85 -8.43 9.10
C ILE A 166 -10.27 -8.93 7.73
N MET A 167 -9.32 -9.45 6.95
CA MET A 167 -9.60 -9.99 5.62
C MET A 167 -10.50 -11.23 5.68
N GLU A 168 -10.34 -12.08 6.68
CA GLU A 168 -11.22 -13.24 6.91
C GLU A 168 -12.62 -12.83 7.35
N GLU A 169 -12.73 -11.89 8.27
CA GLU A 169 -14.01 -11.33 8.68
C GLU A 169 -14.73 -10.65 7.51
N PHE A 170 -14.00 -9.88 6.70
CA PHE A 170 -14.55 -9.24 5.51
C PHE A 170 -15.09 -10.28 4.51
N GLN A 171 -14.34 -11.36 4.26
CA GLN A 171 -14.78 -12.45 3.38
C GLN A 171 -16.05 -13.12 3.92
N SER A 172 -16.09 -13.40 5.21
CA SER A 172 -17.23 -14.04 5.86
C SER A 172 -18.49 -13.19 5.74
N VAL A 173 -18.39 -11.88 6.04
CA VAL A 173 -19.49 -10.92 5.93
C VAL A 173 -19.94 -10.78 4.46
N ASN A 174 -19.00 -10.64 3.54
CA ASN A 174 -19.28 -10.50 2.12
C ASN A 174 -20.00 -11.75 1.57
N LEU A 175 -19.51 -12.94 1.94
CA LEU A 175 -20.15 -14.21 1.57
C LEU A 175 -21.57 -14.30 2.12
N SER A 176 -21.80 -13.90 3.36
CA SER A 176 -23.14 -13.86 3.97
C SER A 176 -24.11 -12.96 3.19
N TYR A 177 -23.67 -11.78 2.74
CA TYR A 177 -24.49 -10.90 1.91
C TYR A 177 -24.73 -11.47 0.50
N ARG A 178 -23.71 -12.13 -0.09
CA ARG A 178 -23.88 -12.77 -1.41
C ARG A 178 -24.86 -13.92 -1.38
N LEU A 179 -24.88 -14.70 -0.31
CA LEU A 179 -25.83 -15.82 -0.16
C LEU A 179 -27.28 -15.35 0.06
N ARG A 180 -27.46 -14.15 0.61
CA ARG A 180 -28.80 -13.54 0.81
C ARG A 180 -29.30 -12.74 -0.39
N GLY A 181 -28.41 -12.39 -1.32
CA GLY A 181 -28.73 -11.56 -2.48
C GLY A 181 -28.95 -12.37 -3.75
N VAL A 182 -29.79 -11.85 -4.64
CA VAL A 182 -29.93 -12.39 -6.01
C VAL A 182 -28.86 -11.73 -6.88
N GLN A 183 -28.00 -12.53 -7.48
CA GLN A 183 -26.99 -12.02 -8.41
C GLN A 183 -27.68 -11.57 -9.71
N PRO A 184 -27.41 -10.34 -10.18
CA PRO A 184 -27.91 -9.90 -11.47
C PRO A 184 -27.16 -10.63 -12.61
N ASP A 185 -27.90 -10.93 -13.68
CA ASP A 185 -27.33 -11.52 -14.89
C ASP A 185 -26.26 -10.61 -15.50
N SER A 186 -25.11 -11.19 -15.80
CA SER A 186 -23.93 -10.47 -16.33
C SER A 186 -23.90 -10.45 -17.87
N THR A 187 -25.01 -10.73 -18.55
CA THR A 187 -25.10 -10.74 -20.00
C THR A 187 -25.15 -9.32 -20.57
N GLY A 188 -24.19 -9.01 -21.47
CA GLY A 188 -24.08 -7.71 -22.13
C GLY A 188 -23.32 -6.63 -21.33
N PHE A 189 -23.06 -5.49 -21.99
CA PHE A 189 -22.30 -4.37 -21.38
C PHE A 189 -23.01 -3.78 -20.16
N MET A 190 -24.34 -3.59 -20.27
CA MET A 190 -25.18 -3.07 -19.17
C MET A 190 -25.27 -4.07 -18.00
N GLY A 191 -25.28 -5.38 -18.28
CA GLY A 191 -25.24 -6.43 -17.27
C GLY A 191 -23.94 -6.42 -16.47
N LYS A 192 -22.80 -6.20 -17.12
CA LYS A 192 -21.49 -6.07 -16.45
C LYS A 192 -21.45 -4.86 -15.51
N ILE A 193 -21.96 -3.71 -15.94
CA ILE A 193 -22.03 -2.51 -15.08
C ILE A 193 -22.93 -2.79 -13.88
N ARG A 194 -24.11 -3.42 -14.07
CA ARG A 194 -25.02 -3.78 -12.98
C ARG A 194 -24.38 -4.77 -12.01
N PHE A 195 -23.59 -5.72 -12.51
CA PHE A 195 -22.84 -6.67 -11.68
C PHE A 195 -21.77 -5.96 -10.84
N ILE A 196 -21.01 -5.05 -11.43
CA ILE A 196 -20.00 -4.25 -10.70
C ILE A 196 -20.68 -3.39 -9.63
N MET A 197 -21.77 -2.72 -9.97
CA MET A 197 -22.57 -1.93 -9.01
C MET A 197 -23.11 -2.79 -7.87
N TYR A 198 -23.57 -4.01 -8.17
CA TYR A 198 -24.02 -4.97 -7.17
C TYR A 198 -22.88 -5.37 -6.21
N GLN A 199 -21.69 -5.69 -6.75
CA GLN A 199 -20.50 -6.01 -5.94
C GLN A 199 -20.09 -4.83 -5.06
N LEU A 200 -20.07 -3.63 -5.61
CA LEU A 200 -19.76 -2.41 -4.87
C LEU A 200 -20.74 -2.18 -3.72
N LYS A 201 -22.04 -2.40 -3.98
CA LYS A 201 -23.09 -2.27 -2.98
C LYS A 201 -22.96 -3.29 -1.85
N ILE A 202 -22.53 -4.52 -2.15
CA ILE A 202 -22.25 -5.55 -1.13
C ILE A 202 -21.06 -5.11 -0.26
N VAL A 203 -19.96 -4.67 -0.88
CA VAL A 203 -18.78 -4.18 -0.17
C VAL A 203 -19.14 -3.04 0.77
N MET A 204 -19.90 -2.06 0.30
CA MET A 204 -20.35 -0.94 1.14
C MET A 204 -21.25 -1.38 2.30
N ARG A 205 -22.15 -2.34 2.06
CA ARG A 205 -22.99 -2.89 3.13
C ARG A 205 -22.21 -3.73 4.14
N SER A 206 -21.16 -4.42 3.68
CA SER A 206 -20.28 -5.22 4.54
C SER A 206 -19.39 -4.36 5.45
N PHE A 207 -19.21 -3.09 5.09
CA PHE A 207 -18.36 -2.17 5.85
C PHE A 207 -18.87 -1.93 7.28
N TYR A 208 -20.18 -1.73 7.45
CA TYR A 208 -20.76 -1.43 8.77
C TYR A 208 -20.58 -2.56 9.80
N PRO A 209 -20.96 -3.84 9.51
CA PRO A 209 -20.72 -4.93 10.45
C PRO A 209 -19.23 -5.16 10.72
N LEU A 210 -18.38 -5.00 9.69
CA LEU A 210 -16.94 -5.11 9.84
C LEU A 210 -16.41 -4.08 10.84
N MET A 211 -16.82 -2.81 10.71
CA MET A 211 -16.41 -1.74 11.61
C MET A 211 -16.87 -1.99 13.06
N LEU A 212 -18.09 -2.54 13.26
CA LEU A 212 -18.57 -2.91 14.59
C LEU A 212 -17.73 -4.01 15.22
N ASN A 213 -17.38 -5.04 14.45
CA ASN A 213 -16.52 -6.13 14.92
C ASN A 213 -15.12 -5.62 15.28
N MET A 214 -14.57 -4.73 14.44
CA MET A 214 -13.28 -4.09 14.69
C MET A 214 -13.30 -3.23 15.96
N ALA A 215 -14.36 -2.44 16.17
CA ALA A 215 -14.51 -1.63 17.37
C ALA A 215 -14.58 -2.49 18.64
N LYS A 216 -15.34 -3.58 18.63
CA LYS A 216 -15.39 -4.54 19.74
C LYS A 216 -14.02 -5.15 20.02
N ARG A 217 -13.31 -5.61 18.99
CA ARG A 217 -11.96 -6.20 19.11
C ARG A 217 -10.94 -5.20 19.63
N SER A 218 -10.98 -3.96 19.14
CA SER A 218 -10.13 -2.88 19.62
C SER A 218 -10.32 -2.66 21.11
N ARG A 219 -11.58 -2.65 21.59
CA ARG A 219 -11.90 -2.48 23.00
C ARG A 219 -11.34 -3.61 23.86
N THR A 220 -11.55 -4.88 23.46
CA THR A 220 -10.99 -6.04 24.19
C THR A 220 -9.46 -6.04 24.19
N THR A 221 -8.83 -5.59 23.11
CA THR A 221 -7.37 -5.46 23.03
C THR A 221 -6.85 -4.40 23.99
N ILE A 222 -7.52 -3.23 24.06
CA ILE A 222 -7.15 -2.15 24.99
C ILE A 222 -7.28 -2.64 26.42
N GLU A 223 -8.37 -3.29 26.78
CA GLU A 223 -8.59 -3.86 28.12
C GLU A 223 -7.50 -4.88 28.48
N ALA A 224 -7.14 -5.77 27.55
CA ALA A 224 -6.06 -6.74 27.74
C ALA A 224 -4.68 -6.08 27.91
N LEU A 225 -4.40 -5.00 27.17
CA LEU A 225 -3.15 -4.23 27.30
C LEU A 225 -3.10 -3.45 28.62
N GLU A 226 -4.21 -2.93 29.09
CA GLU A 226 -4.31 -2.26 30.40
C GLU A 226 -4.03 -3.23 31.54
N ILE A 227 -4.63 -4.44 31.50
CA ILE A 227 -4.37 -5.50 32.48
C ILE A 227 -2.90 -5.91 32.51
N LYS A 228 -2.25 -5.98 31.33
CA LYS A 228 -0.81 -6.25 31.21
C LYS A 228 0.09 -5.08 31.63
N GLY A 229 -0.48 -3.96 32.08
CA GLY A 229 0.29 -2.81 32.56
C GLY A 229 1.03 -2.03 31.46
N TYR A 230 0.62 -2.16 30.19
CA TYR A 230 1.30 -1.49 29.07
C TYR A 230 1.40 0.02 29.24
N ARG A 231 0.37 0.65 29.82
CA ARG A 231 0.33 2.09 30.11
C ARG A 231 1.33 2.47 31.21
N ASN A 232 1.48 1.62 32.23
CA ASN A 232 2.43 1.86 33.35
C ASN A 232 3.88 1.73 32.89
N SER A 233 4.19 0.76 32.04
CA SER A 233 5.54 0.57 31.50
C SER A 233 6.03 1.76 30.65
N ILE A 234 5.12 2.38 29.89
CA ILE A 234 5.41 3.60 29.10
C ILE A 234 5.68 4.79 30.04
N THR A 235 4.88 4.94 31.08
CA THR A 235 5.03 6.03 32.06
C THR A 235 6.33 5.88 32.84
N GLU A 236 6.72 4.67 33.21
CA GLU A 236 8.00 4.39 33.89
C GLU A 236 9.21 4.62 32.99
N LYS A 237 9.15 4.18 31.73
CA LYS A 237 10.21 4.47 30.73
C LYS A 237 10.38 5.97 30.53
N LYS A 238 9.29 6.74 30.48
CA LYS A 238 9.31 8.20 30.35
C LYS A 238 9.91 8.88 31.58
N LYS A 239 9.55 8.42 32.79
CA LYS A 239 10.13 8.90 34.07
C LYS A 239 11.62 8.60 34.15
N LYS A 240 12.06 7.39 33.74
CA LYS A 240 13.47 6.99 33.75
C LYS A 240 14.30 7.83 32.75
N LYS A 241 13.74 8.10 31.56
CA LYS A 241 14.40 8.95 30.54
C LYS A 241 14.53 10.41 30.98
N MET A 242 13.52 10.95 31.69
CA MET A 242 13.59 12.28 32.29
C MET A 242 14.64 12.35 33.41
N LYS A 243 14.68 11.34 34.29
CA LYS A 243 15.66 11.28 35.39
C LYS A 243 17.12 11.21 34.88
N LEU A 244 17.37 10.46 33.80
CA LEU A 244 18.66 10.39 33.15
C LEU A 244 19.06 11.74 32.52
N LYS A 245 18.08 12.44 31.94
CA LYS A 245 18.33 13.75 31.33
C LYS A 245 18.63 14.83 32.35
N THR A 246 18.02 14.80 33.53
CA THR A 246 18.32 15.71 34.65
C THR A 246 19.67 15.42 35.26
N LEU A 247 20.11 14.17 35.38
CA LEU A 247 21.43 13.80 35.89
C LEU A 247 22.57 14.25 34.97
N ASN A 248 22.35 14.20 33.65
CA ASN A 248 23.37 14.68 32.67
C ASN A 248 23.41 16.22 32.55
N PHE A 249 22.48 16.95 33.15
CA PHE A 249 22.49 18.42 33.18
C PHE A 249 23.14 18.97 34.46
N THR A 250 23.39 18.12 35.47
CA THR A 250 23.97 18.50 36.78
C THR A 250 25.38 18.03 36.95
N SER A 251 25.95 17.35 35.97
CA SER A 251 27.41 17.03 35.87
C SER A 251 28.07 17.94 34.85
#